data_7b1c7c45488399bdd9568d8626ee79d4
#
_entry.id   7b1c7c45488399bdd9568d8626ee79d4
#
_cell.length_a   1.000
_cell.length_b   1.000
_cell.length_c   1.000
_cell.angle_alpha   90.00
_cell.angle_beta   90.00
_cell.angle_gamma   90.00
#
_symmetry.space_group_name_H-M   'P 1'
#
loop_
_entity.id
_entity.type
_entity.pdbx_description
1 polymer ?
#
loop_
_entity_poly.entity_id
_entity_poly.type
_entity_poly.pdbx_seq_one_letter_code
_entity_poly.pdbx_strand_id
1 'polypeptide(L)'
;RPTHDQKKIREIEMSDSAISATAAAEVDVALIGAGIMSATLGAFLRTLEPQWSQIVFERLDAPAEESSSPWNNAGTGHSALCELNYTPEVRGRVKISKAVAVNEKFQVSRQFWSYQVNQNVLPDPREWINPVPHVSFGRGEEQVSYLRKRYEKLANHPLFPNMQFADGRQKFEEMLPLMAEGRPETDKVAISWTDAGTDINYGALTKQFLAAA
;
A
#
# COMPACT_ATOMS: atom_id res chain seq x y z
N ARG A 1 -15.92 15.95 28.96
CA ARG A 1 -16.60 16.31 27.70
C ARG A 1 -15.96 17.57 27.17
N PRO A 2 -15.25 17.57 26.03
CA PRO A 2 -14.88 18.78 25.34
C PRO A 2 -15.93 19.11 24.28
N THR A 3 -16.28 20.37 24.24
CA THR A 3 -17.23 21.04 23.37
C THR A 3 -16.73 21.08 21.93
N HIS A 4 -17.66 20.90 20.99
CA HIS A 4 -17.48 21.10 19.56
C HIS A 4 -16.92 22.50 19.27
N ASP A 5 -15.69 22.53 18.77
CA ASP A 5 -15.11 23.75 18.21
C ASP A 5 -15.39 23.78 16.72
N GLN A 6 -16.25 24.70 16.33
CA GLN A 6 -16.59 24.95 14.93
C GLN A 6 -15.36 25.51 14.22
N LYS A 7 -14.74 24.73 13.35
CA LYS A 7 -13.72 25.24 12.43
C LYS A 7 -14.36 26.32 11.54
N LYS A 8 -13.98 27.56 11.79
CA LYS A 8 -14.28 28.70 10.92
C LYS A 8 -13.79 28.39 9.51
N ILE A 9 -14.73 28.25 8.58
CA ILE A 9 -14.49 28.39 7.15
C ILE A 9 -14.00 29.81 6.96
N ARG A 10 -12.76 30.00 6.52
CA ARG A 10 -12.29 31.31 6.04
C ARG A 10 -13.01 31.56 4.72
N GLU A 11 -14.01 32.39 4.74
CA GLU A 11 -14.48 33.09 3.54
C GLU A 11 -13.33 33.97 3.06
N ILE A 12 -12.76 33.60 1.91
CA ILE A 12 -11.92 34.53 1.16
C ILE A 12 -12.89 35.51 0.53
N GLU A 13 -12.96 36.73 1.05
CA GLU A 13 -13.62 37.84 0.38
C GLU A 13 -12.90 38.07 -0.98
N MET A 14 -13.45 37.51 -2.02
CA MET A 14 -13.07 37.86 -3.37
C MET A 14 -13.69 39.23 -3.68
N SER A 15 -12.82 40.23 -3.86
CA SER A 15 -13.28 41.53 -4.33
C SER A 15 -13.99 41.38 -5.69
N ASP A 16 -15.16 41.97 -5.83
CA ASP A 16 -16.05 41.92 -7.01
C ASP A 16 -15.46 42.45 -8.31
N SER A 17 -14.18 42.81 -8.35
CA SER A 17 -13.55 43.43 -9.51
C SER A 17 -12.67 42.48 -10.34
N ALA A 18 -12.62 41.18 -10.07
CA ALA A 18 -11.74 40.22 -10.75
C ALA A 18 -12.43 38.92 -11.22
N ILE A 19 -13.75 38.87 -11.28
CA ILE A 19 -14.45 37.82 -12.01
C ILE A 19 -14.58 38.27 -13.48
N SER A 20 -13.46 38.43 -14.15
CA SER A 20 -13.42 38.19 -15.59
C SER A 20 -13.76 36.72 -15.75
N ALA A 21 -14.87 36.42 -16.43
CA ALA A 21 -15.25 35.07 -16.80
C ALA A 21 -14.09 34.44 -17.57
N THR A 22 -13.13 33.83 -16.85
CA THR A 22 -12.24 32.84 -17.43
C THR A 22 -13.19 31.75 -17.93
N ALA A 23 -13.27 31.59 -19.24
CA ALA A 23 -14.02 30.53 -19.87
C ALA A 23 -13.72 29.24 -19.07
N ALA A 24 -14.74 28.57 -18.58
CA ALA A 24 -14.59 27.32 -17.88
C ALA A 24 -13.73 26.42 -18.78
N ALA A 25 -12.54 26.04 -18.30
CA ALA A 25 -11.68 25.18 -19.09
C ALA A 25 -12.40 23.87 -19.27
N GLU A 26 -12.78 23.55 -20.48
CA GLU A 26 -13.35 22.26 -20.82
C GLU A 26 -12.24 21.23 -20.80
N VAL A 27 -12.39 20.18 -19.99
CA VAL A 27 -11.41 19.09 -19.86
C VAL A 27 -12.12 17.76 -20.00
N ASP A 28 -11.42 16.77 -20.55
CA ASP A 28 -11.98 15.44 -20.74
C ASP A 28 -12.10 14.69 -19.40
N VAL A 29 -11.17 14.93 -18.46
CA VAL A 29 -11.14 14.24 -17.17
C VAL A 29 -10.76 15.21 -16.04
N ALA A 30 -11.59 15.21 -14.98
CA ALA A 30 -11.29 15.87 -13.71
C ALA A 30 -11.04 14.82 -12.62
N LEU A 31 -9.83 14.80 -12.06
CA LEU A 31 -9.43 13.92 -10.97
C LEU A 31 -9.52 14.67 -9.64
N ILE A 32 -10.26 14.14 -8.68
CA ILE A 32 -10.47 14.77 -7.37
C ILE A 32 -9.58 14.09 -6.32
N GLY A 33 -8.66 14.87 -5.76
CA GLY A 33 -7.60 14.43 -4.86
C GLY A 33 -6.33 14.01 -5.62
N ALA A 34 -5.16 14.45 -5.13
CA ALA A 34 -3.85 14.14 -5.71
C ALA A 34 -3.13 13.03 -4.93
N GLY A 35 -3.86 11.96 -4.59
CA GLY A 35 -3.31 10.74 -4.01
C GLY A 35 -2.93 9.70 -5.06
N ILE A 36 -2.40 8.55 -4.60
CA ILE A 36 -1.92 7.46 -5.47
C ILE A 36 -2.99 6.94 -6.44
N MET A 37 -4.27 6.94 -6.05
CA MET A 37 -5.35 6.46 -6.92
C MET A 37 -5.53 7.36 -8.14
N SER A 38 -5.67 8.67 -7.93
CA SER A 38 -5.79 9.65 -9.02
C SER A 38 -4.53 9.71 -9.88
N ALA A 39 -3.36 9.69 -9.25
CA ALA A 39 -2.08 9.69 -9.95
C ALA A 39 -1.91 8.46 -10.87
N THR A 40 -2.23 7.28 -10.36
CA THR A 40 -2.21 6.04 -11.15
C THR A 40 -3.24 6.06 -12.28
N LEU A 41 -4.47 6.52 -12.01
CA LEU A 41 -5.52 6.63 -13.02
C LEU A 41 -5.14 7.64 -14.10
N GLY A 42 -4.59 8.79 -13.72
CA GLY A 42 -4.13 9.80 -14.68
C GLY A 42 -3.03 9.27 -15.61
N ALA A 43 -2.03 8.59 -15.05
CA ALA A 43 -0.98 7.96 -15.86
C ALA A 43 -1.52 6.84 -16.75
N PHE A 44 -2.51 6.08 -16.28
CA PHE A 44 -3.16 5.03 -17.05
C PHE A 44 -3.96 5.62 -18.23
N LEU A 45 -4.76 6.66 -17.96
CA LEU A 45 -5.50 7.37 -19.00
C LEU A 45 -4.58 8.02 -20.02
N ARG A 46 -3.48 8.65 -19.59
CA ARG A 46 -2.48 9.21 -20.50
C ARG A 46 -1.89 8.14 -21.43
N THR A 47 -1.76 6.90 -20.96
CA THR A 47 -1.27 5.79 -21.77
C THR A 47 -2.30 5.32 -22.79
N LEU A 48 -3.59 5.27 -22.41
CA LEU A 48 -4.66 4.77 -23.27
C LEU A 48 -5.21 5.83 -24.22
N GLU A 49 -5.38 7.06 -23.71
CA GLU A 49 -6.00 8.19 -24.38
C GLU A 49 -5.09 9.42 -24.30
N PRO A 50 -3.94 9.43 -25.01
CA PRO A 50 -2.92 10.47 -24.90
C PRO A 50 -3.42 11.86 -25.31
N GLN A 51 -4.54 11.93 -26.02
CA GLN A 51 -5.15 13.21 -26.48
C GLN A 51 -6.06 13.83 -25.41
N TRP A 52 -6.45 13.07 -24.38
CA TRP A 52 -7.35 13.57 -23.35
C TRP A 52 -6.65 14.58 -22.44
N SER A 53 -7.30 15.71 -22.26
CA SER A 53 -6.91 16.72 -21.29
C SER A 53 -7.32 16.30 -19.89
N GLN A 54 -6.43 16.43 -18.91
CA GLN A 54 -6.67 16.04 -17.54
C GLN A 54 -6.38 17.22 -16.60
N ILE A 55 -7.22 17.37 -15.57
CA ILE A 55 -6.99 18.30 -14.47
C ILE A 55 -7.10 17.56 -13.14
N VAL A 56 -6.22 17.88 -12.19
CA VAL A 56 -6.25 17.33 -10.84
C VAL A 56 -6.58 18.42 -9.84
N PHE A 57 -7.58 18.20 -9.01
CA PHE A 57 -7.94 19.09 -7.91
C PHE A 57 -7.48 18.48 -6.60
N GLU A 58 -6.69 19.22 -5.84
CA GLU A 58 -6.25 18.85 -4.50
C GLU A 58 -6.65 19.93 -3.50
N ARG A 59 -7.17 19.52 -2.34
CA ARG A 59 -7.57 20.47 -1.30
C ARG A 59 -6.44 20.84 -0.35
N LEU A 60 -5.38 20.01 -0.30
CA LEU A 60 -4.19 20.25 0.51
C LEU A 60 -3.15 21.03 -0.30
N ASP A 61 -2.11 21.51 0.37
CA ASP A 61 -1.11 22.37 -0.25
C ASP A 61 -0.20 21.63 -1.24
N ALA A 62 -0.11 20.30 -1.14
CA ALA A 62 0.69 19.48 -2.03
C ALA A 62 0.08 18.07 -2.24
N PRO A 63 0.47 17.36 -3.33
CA PRO A 63 0.03 16.00 -3.56
C PRO A 63 0.61 15.01 -2.54
N ALA A 64 -0.14 13.96 -2.26
CA ALA A 64 0.24 12.85 -1.39
C ALA A 64 0.44 13.22 0.09
N GLU A 65 -0.26 14.22 0.60
CA GLU A 65 -0.17 14.63 2.02
C GLU A 65 -1.14 13.90 2.94
N GLU A 66 -2.11 13.14 2.40
CA GLU A 66 -3.05 12.31 3.17
C GLU A 66 -2.59 10.83 3.21
N SER A 67 -3.46 9.90 2.87
CA SER A 67 -3.21 8.46 2.94
C SER A 67 -2.03 7.97 2.08
N SER A 68 -1.65 8.71 1.05
CA SER A 68 -0.47 8.39 0.23
C SER A 68 0.85 8.90 0.82
N SER A 69 0.80 9.72 1.89
CA SER A 69 2.01 10.12 2.60
C SER A 69 2.71 8.91 3.22
N PRO A 70 4.05 8.80 3.11
CA PRO A 70 4.78 7.67 3.70
C PRO A 70 4.63 7.56 5.23
N TRP A 71 4.21 8.62 5.90
CA TRP A 71 3.95 8.62 7.33
C TRP A 71 2.52 8.20 7.71
N ASN A 72 1.62 8.07 6.74
CA ASN A 72 0.22 7.75 6.97
C ASN A 72 -0.19 6.35 6.47
N ASN A 73 0.77 5.56 5.99
CA ASN A 73 0.54 4.18 5.55
C ASN A 73 1.75 3.31 5.90
N ALA A 74 1.59 2.00 5.81
CA ALA A 74 2.63 1.04 6.15
C ALA A 74 3.62 0.75 5.00
N GLY A 75 3.43 1.32 3.82
CA GLY A 75 4.29 1.09 2.65
C GLY A 75 4.28 -0.35 2.11
N THR A 76 3.50 -1.25 2.68
CA THR A 76 3.46 -2.64 2.22
C THR A 76 2.91 -2.74 0.80
N GLY A 77 3.51 -3.58 -0.02
CA GLY A 77 3.08 -3.79 -1.40
C GLY A 77 1.81 -4.61 -1.57
N HIS A 78 0.93 -4.67 -0.55
CA HIS A 78 -0.37 -5.37 -0.55
C HIS A 78 -0.37 -6.74 -1.27
N SER A 79 0.73 -7.48 -1.11
CA SER A 79 0.92 -8.80 -1.71
C SER A 79 0.35 -9.95 -0.87
N ALA A 80 -0.32 -9.62 0.25
CA ALA A 80 -0.89 -10.57 1.20
C ALA A 80 0.13 -11.56 1.80
N LEU A 81 1.40 -11.19 1.80
CA LEU A 81 2.49 -12.04 2.29
C LEU A 81 2.51 -12.10 3.82
N CYS A 82 2.30 -10.97 4.49
CA CYS A 82 2.33 -10.88 5.95
C CYS A 82 0.97 -10.56 6.59
N GLU A 83 0.01 -10.03 5.85
CA GLU A 83 -1.27 -9.58 6.38
C GLU A 83 -2.19 -10.77 6.70
N LEU A 84 -2.49 -10.97 7.97
CA LEU A 84 -3.27 -12.11 8.45
C LEU A 84 -4.78 -11.99 8.15
N ASN A 85 -5.30 -10.79 8.01
CA ASN A 85 -6.71 -10.50 7.74
C ASN A 85 -7.19 -10.97 6.34
N TYR A 86 -6.26 -11.33 5.45
CA TYR A 86 -6.60 -11.90 4.14
C TYR A 86 -6.72 -13.43 4.15
N THR A 87 -6.42 -14.06 5.30
CA THR A 87 -6.44 -15.52 5.44
C THR A 87 -7.26 -15.97 6.65
N PRO A 88 -8.58 -15.65 6.71
CA PRO A 88 -9.41 -16.02 7.86
C PRO A 88 -9.50 -17.52 8.04
N GLU A 89 -9.49 -17.96 9.30
CA GLU A 89 -9.80 -19.34 9.65
C GLU A 89 -11.32 -19.50 9.84
N VAL A 90 -11.93 -20.41 9.09
CA VAL A 90 -13.35 -20.71 9.14
C VAL A 90 -13.54 -22.20 9.38
N ARG A 91 -14.17 -22.57 10.50
CA ARG A 91 -14.39 -23.97 10.88
C ARG A 91 -13.10 -24.80 10.86
N GLY A 92 -12.03 -24.25 11.44
CA GLY A 92 -10.72 -24.90 11.56
C GLY A 92 -9.89 -24.93 10.25
N ARG A 93 -10.35 -24.31 9.17
CA ARG A 93 -9.66 -24.28 7.88
C ARG A 93 -9.32 -22.86 7.46
N VAL A 94 -8.07 -22.60 7.16
CA VAL A 94 -7.61 -21.31 6.61
C VAL A 94 -8.07 -21.18 5.16
N LYS A 95 -8.70 -20.03 4.85
CA LYS A 95 -9.14 -19.64 3.50
C LYS A 95 -8.13 -18.67 2.90
N ILE A 96 -7.57 -18.98 1.74
CA ILE A 96 -6.55 -18.16 1.08
C ILE A 96 -7.06 -17.39 -0.16
N SER A 97 -8.32 -17.59 -0.56
CA SER A 97 -8.85 -16.96 -1.79
C SER A 97 -8.73 -15.44 -1.82
N LYS A 98 -8.94 -14.77 -0.66
CA LYS A 98 -8.78 -13.32 -0.55
C LYS A 98 -7.30 -12.92 -0.67
N ALA A 99 -6.39 -13.66 -0.05
CA ALA A 99 -4.95 -13.41 -0.17
C ALA A 99 -4.47 -13.57 -1.61
N VAL A 100 -4.93 -14.61 -2.32
CA VAL A 100 -4.64 -14.83 -3.74
C VAL A 100 -5.13 -13.63 -4.57
N ALA A 101 -6.40 -13.24 -4.43
CA ALA A 101 -6.98 -12.14 -5.20
C ALA A 101 -6.28 -10.79 -4.94
N VAL A 102 -5.82 -10.55 -3.71
CA VAL A 102 -5.05 -9.34 -3.36
C VAL A 102 -3.67 -9.39 -4.00
N ASN A 103 -2.99 -10.53 -3.94
CA ASN A 103 -1.68 -10.69 -4.56
C ASN A 103 -1.75 -10.53 -6.09
N GLU A 104 -2.74 -11.14 -6.76
CA GLU A 104 -2.97 -10.99 -8.20
C GLU A 104 -3.06 -9.51 -8.61
N LYS A 105 -3.85 -8.72 -7.87
CA LYS A 105 -3.97 -7.26 -8.12
C LYS A 105 -2.63 -6.54 -7.94
N PHE A 106 -1.86 -6.93 -6.94
CA PHE A 106 -0.53 -6.36 -6.73
C PHE A 106 0.42 -6.70 -7.87
N GLN A 107 0.41 -7.94 -8.40
CA GLN A 107 1.21 -8.30 -9.56
C GLN A 107 0.82 -7.48 -10.81
N VAL A 108 -0.47 -7.21 -11.03
CA VAL A 108 -0.93 -6.32 -12.11
C VAL A 108 -0.39 -4.89 -11.91
N SER A 109 -0.42 -4.38 -10.68
CA SER A 109 0.18 -3.05 -10.38
C SER A 109 1.68 -3.03 -10.71
N ARG A 110 2.43 -4.06 -10.32
CA ARG A 110 3.86 -4.18 -10.63
C ARG A 110 4.13 -4.24 -12.13
N GLN A 111 3.30 -4.94 -12.90
CA GLN A 111 3.40 -4.98 -14.36
C GLN A 111 3.20 -3.59 -14.97
N PHE A 112 2.19 -2.85 -14.49
CA PHE A 112 1.93 -1.49 -14.94
C PHE A 112 3.11 -0.56 -14.60
N TRP A 113 3.63 -0.61 -13.38
CA TRP A 113 4.79 0.19 -12.98
C TRP A 113 6.04 -0.15 -13.81
N SER A 114 6.30 -1.44 -14.04
CA SER A 114 7.40 -1.88 -14.89
C SER A 114 7.26 -1.36 -16.34
N TYR A 115 6.04 -1.38 -16.87
CA TYR A 115 5.75 -0.77 -18.17
C TYR A 115 6.08 0.73 -18.16
N GLN A 116 5.63 1.47 -17.16
CA GLN A 116 5.86 2.92 -17.04
C GLN A 116 7.37 3.26 -16.91
N VAL A 117 8.13 2.44 -16.19
CA VAL A 117 9.60 2.57 -16.11
C VAL A 117 10.23 2.34 -17.49
N ASN A 118 9.81 1.31 -18.21
CA ASN A 118 10.31 1.01 -19.56
C ASN A 118 9.95 2.09 -20.59
N GLN A 119 8.88 2.85 -20.36
CA GLN A 119 8.49 4.01 -21.18
C GLN A 119 9.18 5.30 -20.73
N ASN A 120 10.06 5.26 -19.74
CA ASN A 120 10.72 6.43 -19.11
C ASN A 120 9.72 7.44 -18.50
N VAL A 121 8.53 6.99 -18.13
CA VAL A 121 7.52 7.79 -17.41
C VAL A 121 7.84 7.80 -15.91
N LEU A 122 8.22 6.66 -15.36
CA LEU A 122 8.71 6.55 -14.00
C LEU A 122 10.24 6.43 -13.99
N PRO A 123 10.92 7.05 -13.02
CA PRO A 123 12.37 6.94 -12.85
C PRO A 123 12.78 5.57 -12.30
N ASP A 124 14.02 5.46 -11.84
CA ASP A 124 14.55 4.24 -11.21
C ASP A 124 13.60 3.73 -10.10
N PRO A 125 13.10 2.50 -10.19
CA PRO A 125 12.17 1.96 -9.21
C PRO A 125 12.73 1.94 -7.78
N ARG A 126 14.04 1.94 -7.58
CA ARG A 126 14.67 2.01 -6.25
C ARG A 126 14.37 3.29 -5.48
N GLU A 127 13.86 4.31 -6.13
CA GLU A 127 13.43 5.55 -5.49
C GLU A 127 12.10 5.40 -4.73
N TRP A 128 11.29 4.40 -5.06
CA TRP A 128 9.95 4.26 -4.49
C TRP A 128 9.52 2.82 -4.15
N ILE A 129 10.24 1.77 -4.60
CA ILE A 129 9.97 0.38 -4.22
C ILE A 129 11.27 -0.34 -3.91
N ASN A 130 11.32 -0.99 -2.74
CA ASN A 130 12.50 -1.71 -2.29
C ASN A 130 12.10 -3.11 -1.80
N PRO A 131 12.93 -4.14 -2.06
CA PRO A 131 12.70 -5.46 -1.49
C PRO A 131 12.95 -5.44 0.02
N VAL A 132 12.01 -5.98 0.78
CA VAL A 132 12.13 -6.17 2.23
C VAL A 132 11.48 -7.49 2.63
N PRO A 133 12.00 -8.22 3.62
CA PRO A 133 11.33 -9.39 4.14
C PRO A 133 9.96 -9.04 4.73
N HIS A 134 8.93 -9.79 4.36
CA HIS A 134 7.64 -9.72 5.02
C HIS A 134 7.51 -10.84 6.05
N VAL A 135 7.20 -10.49 7.29
CA VAL A 135 7.11 -11.42 8.41
C VAL A 135 5.73 -11.34 9.05
N SER A 136 5.13 -12.49 9.32
CA SER A 136 3.96 -12.63 10.18
C SER A 136 4.37 -13.29 11.49
N PHE A 137 3.80 -12.84 12.59
CA PHE A 137 4.10 -13.31 13.93
C PHE A 137 2.84 -13.81 14.62
N GLY A 138 2.95 -14.94 15.35
CA GLY A 138 1.89 -15.51 16.18
C GLY A 138 2.38 -15.79 17.61
N ARG A 139 1.54 -15.52 18.61
CA ARG A 139 1.80 -15.75 20.03
C ARG A 139 0.72 -16.61 20.66
N GLY A 140 1.13 -17.58 21.49
CA GLY A 140 0.23 -18.54 22.11
C GLY A 140 -0.20 -19.65 21.17
N GLU A 141 -0.73 -20.74 21.74
CA GLU A 141 -1.05 -21.98 21.02
C GLU A 141 -1.97 -21.75 19.81
N GLU A 142 -3.01 -20.95 19.98
CA GLU A 142 -4.01 -20.71 18.96
C GLU A 142 -3.41 -19.99 17.75
N GLN A 143 -2.67 -18.89 17.99
CA GLN A 143 -2.06 -18.11 16.91
C GLN A 143 -0.92 -18.87 16.24
N VAL A 144 -0.12 -19.63 16.98
CA VAL A 144 0.92 -20.50 16.43
C VAL A 144 0.31 -21.57 15.53
N SER A 145 -0.76 -22.23 15.98
CA SER A 145 -1.48 -23.21 15.18
C SER A 145 -2.10 -22.60 13.91
N TYR A 146 -2.72 -21.43 14.03
CA TYR A 146 -3.26 -20.70 12.88
C TYR A 146 -2.15 -20.33 11.87
N LEU A 147 -1.03 -19.80 12.34
CA LEU A 147 0.07 -19.37 11.47
C LEU A 147 0.70 -20.53 10.71
N ARG A 148 0.80 -21.70 11.35
CA ARG A 148 1.23 -22.95 10.70
C ARG A 148 0.28 -23.36 9.59
N LYS A 149 -1.02 -23.42 9.86
CA LYS A 149 -2.06 -23.75 8.86
C LYS A 149 -2.05 -22.78 7.68
N ARG A 150 -1.84 -21.49 7.98
CA ARG A 150 -1.71 -20.45 6.97
C ARG A 150 -0.51 -20.72 6.07
N TYR A 151 0.65 -20.94 6.67
CA TYR A 151 1.88 -21.27 5.94
C TYR A 151 1.68 -22.48 5.02
N GLU A 152 1.17 -23.60 5.54
CA GLU A 152 0.93 -24.83 4.78
C GLU A 152 0.03 -24.61 3.54
N LYS A 153 -0.92 -23.67 3.63
CA LYS A 153 -1.79 -23.32 2.51
C LYS A 153 -1.12 -22.41 1.49
N LEU A 154 -0.40 -21.39 1.94
CA LEU A 154 0.21 -20.40 1.06
C LEU A 154 1.49 -20.92 0.40
N ALA A 155 2.35 -21.65 1.10
CA ALA A 155 3.62 -22.14 0.60
C ALA A 155 3.50 -23.06 -0.63
N ASN A 156 2.34 -23.66 -0.85
CA ASN A 156 2.04 -24.48 -2.02
C ASN A 156 1.41 -23.69 -3.19
N HIS A 157 1.25 -22.36 -3.05
CA HIS A 157 0.62 -21.55 -4.08
C HIS A 157 1.68 -20.69 -4.82
N PRO A 158 1.69 -20.66 -6.16
CA PRO A 158 2.73 -19.99 -6.96
C PRO A 158 2.94 -18.48 -6.63
N LEU A 159 1.88 -17.79 -6.19
CA LEU A 159 1.95 -16.36 -5.82
C LEU A 159 2.64 -16.10 -4.49
N PHE A 160 2.97 -17.13 -3.72
CA PHE A 160 3.61 -17.02 -2.40
C PHE A 160 4.95 -17.77 -2.38
N PRO A 161 5.90 -17.40 -3.26
CA PRO A 161 7.14 -18.14 -3.41
C PRO A 161 8.00 -18.01 -2.13
N ASN A 162 8.78 -19.06 -1.89
CA ASN A 162 9.80 -19.08 -0.83
C ASN A 162 9.28 -18.73 0.57
N MET A 163 7.98 -18.93 0.83
CA MET A 163 7.47 -18.80 2.20
C MET A 163 8.13 -19.82 3.12
N GLN A 164 8.51 -19.35 4.29
CA GLN A 164 9.11 -20.14 5.34
C GLN A 164 8.29 -20.04 6.62
N PHE A 165 8.47 -21.01 7.51
CA PHE A 165 7.82 -21.04 8.82
C PHE A 165 8.78 -21.59 9.86
N ALA A 166 8.76 -21.00 11.03
CA ALA A 166 9.40 -21.56 12.22
C ALA A 166 8.51 -21.35 13.44
N ASP A 167 8.32 -22.40 14.23
CA ASP A 167 7.86 -22.27 15.60
C ASP A 167 9.03 -22.44 16.56
N GLY A 168 8.95 -21.70 17.66
CA GLY A 168 10.02 -21.63 18.63
C GLY A 168 10.79 -20.32 18.62
N ARG A 169 11.49 -20.12 19.72
CA ARG A 169 12.08 -18.84 20.10
C ARG A 169 13.31 -18.49 19.27
N GLN A 170 14.15 -19.45 18.94
CA GLN A 170 15.44 -19.19 18.31
C GLN A 170 15.31 -18.38 17.02
N LYS A 171 14.49 -18.83 16.06
CA LYS A 171 14.32 -18.13 14.78
C LYS A 171 13.54 -16.82 14.94
N PHE A 172 12.63 -16.76 15.90
CA PHE A 172 11.95 -15.53 16.27
C PHE A 172 12.90 -14.45 16.78
N GLU A 173 13.84 -14.80 17.67
CA GLU A 173 14.87 -13.89 18.20
C GLU A 173 15.85 -13.43 17.12
N GLU A 174 16.25 -14.35 16.23
CA GLU A 174 17.12 -14.03 15.10
C GLU A 174 16.50 -12.98 14.16
N MET A 175 15.23 -13.15 13.83
CA MET A 175 14.57 -12.29 12.82
C MET A 175 13.90 -11.06 13.42
N LEU A 176 13.46 -11.12 14.65
CA LEU A 176 12.67 -10.07 15.32
C LEU A 176 13.24 -9.76 16.71
N PRO A 177 14.52 -9.39 16.83
CA PRO A 177 15.19 -9.24 18.14
C PRO A 177 14.50 -8.22 19.04
N LEU A 178 14.06 -7.08 18.52
CA LEU A 178 13.34 -6.07 19.30
C LEU A 178 11.98 -6.55 19.80
N MET A 179 11.33 -7.48 19.10
CA MET A 179 10.10 -8.09 19.56
C MET A 179 10.32 -9.20 20.57
N ALA A 180 11.50 -9.78 20.59
CA ALA A 180 11.87 -10.83 21.54
C ALA A 180 12.31 -10.27 22.89
N GLU A 181 12.84 -9.06 22.90
CA GLU A 181 13.34 -8.39 24.11
C GLU A 181 12.23 -8.27 25.18
N GLY A 182 12.54 -8.66 26.42
CA GLY A 182 11.61 -8.60 27.54
C GLY A 182 10.48 -9.65 27.51
N ARG A 183 10.40 -10.54 26.52
CA ARG A 183 9.42 -11.63 26.51
C ARG A 183 9.87 -12.81 27.37
N PRO A 184 8.95 -13.43 28.13
CA PRO A 184 9.23 -14.67 28.84
C PRO A 184 9.72 -15.77 27.89
N GLU A 185 10.68 -16.55 28.32
CA GLU A 185 11.17 -17.72 27.54
C GLU A 185 10.08 -18.79 27.30
N THR A 186 9.10 -18.82 28.16
CA THR A 186 7.97 -19.75 28.09
C THR A 186 6.91 -19.34 27.06
N ASP A 187 6.99 -18.12 26.48
CA ASP A 187 6.05 -17.69 25.48
C ASP A 187 6.15 -18.57 24.22
N LYS A 188 5.04 -19.18 23.84
CA LYS A 188 4.94 -19.87 22.56
C LYS A 188 4.81 -18.85 21.44
N VAL A 189 5.76 -18.89 20.52
CA VAL A 189 5.85 -17.97 19.40
C VAL A 189 6.11 -18.72 18.10
N ALA A 190 5.62 -18.19 17.00
CA ALA A 190 5.94 -18.65 15.65
C ALA A 190 6.04 -17.47 14.70
N ILE A 191 6.80 -17.63 13.65
CA ILE A 191 6.89 -16.70 12.52
C ILE A 191 6.69 -17.43 11.20
N SER A 192 6.10 -16.74 10.23
CA SER A 192 6.24 -17.10 8.82
C SER A 192 6.74 -15.89 8.04
N TRP A 193 7.63 -16.11 7.08
CA TRP A 193 8.26 -15.02 6.35
C TRP A 193 8.56 -15.40 4.91
N THR A 194 8.86 -14.37 4.12
CA THR A 194 9.38 -14.50 2.76
C THR A 194 10.19 -13.26 2.40
N ASP A 195 11.22 -13.42 1.59
CA ASP A 195 12.04 -12.31 1.08
C ASP A 195 11.43 -11.66 -0.18
N ALA A 196 10.27 -12.14 -0.63
CA ALA A 196 9.56 -11.60 -1.78
C ALA A 196 8.71 -10.34 -1.47
N GLY A 197 8.78 -9.84 -0.23
CA GLY A 197 8.08 -8.63 0.20
C GLY A 197 8.67 -7.35 -0.39
N THR A 198 7.90 -6.28 -0.36
CA THR A 198 8.31 -4.96 -0.84
C THR A 198 7.84 -3.86 0.09
N ASP A 199 8.67 -2.84 0.25
CA ASP A 199 8.32 -1.56 0.85
C ASP A 199 8.17 -0.52 -0.26
N ILE A 200 7.07 0.24 -0.23
CA ILE A 200 6.71 1.21 -1.27
C ILE A 200 6.51 2.59 -0.65
N ASN A 201 7.26 3.56 -1.14
CA ASN A 201 7.01 4.97 -0.88
C ASN A 201 5.90 5.47 -1.83
N TYR A 202 4.64 5.31 -1.42
CA TYR A 202 3.49 5.76 -2.20
C TYR A 202 3.48 7.27 -2.44
N GLY A 203 4.04 8.06 -1.53
CA GLY A 203 4.18 9.51 -1.71
C GLY A 203 5.11 9.85 -2.87
N ALA A 204 6.27 9.21 -2.94
CA ALA A 204 7.20 9.39 -4.05
C ALA A 204 6.57 8.93 -5.39
N LEU A 205 6.01 7.73 -5.42
CA LEU A 205 5.34 7.18 -6.60
C LEU A 205 4.20 8.07 -7.10
N THR A 206 3.37 8.61 -6.18
CA THR A 206 2.30 9.55 -6.52
C THR A 206 2.83 10.79 -7.21
N LYS A 207 3.85 11.42 -6.62
CA LYS A 207 4.45 12.65 -7.18
C LYS A 207 5.07 12.41 -8.54
N GLN A 208 5.72 11.27 -8.75
CA GLN A 208 6.31 10.91 -10.03
C GLN A 208 5.25 10.68 -11.11
N PHE A 209 4.16 10.00 -10.81
CA PHE A 209 3.05 9.86 -11.75
C PHE A 209 2.39 11.19 -12.12
N LEU A 210 2.17 12.07 -11.13
CA LEU A 210 1.59 13.40 -11.40
C LEU A 210 2.50 14.30 -12.19
N ALA A 211 3.83 14.18 -12.04
CA ALA A 211 4.79 14.94 -12.81
C ALA A 211 4.88 14.50 -14.28
N ALA A 212 4.47 13.26 -14.56
CA ALA A 212 4.49 12.67 -15.90
C ALA A 212 3.12 12.75 -16.62
N ALA A 213 2.05 13.10 -15.90
CA ALA A 213 0.70 13.23 -16.43
C ALA A 213 0.45 14.61 -17.04
#